data_ae219757fa09c1ac12b8707d274325ee
#
_entry.id   ae219757fa09c1ac12b8707d274325ee
#
_cell.length_a   1.000
_cell.length_b   1.000
_cell.length_c   1.000
_cell.angle_alpha   90.00
_cell.angle_beta   90.00
_cell.angle_gamma   90.00
#
_symmetry.space_group_name_H-M   'P 1'
#
loop_
_entity.id
_entity.type
_entity.pdbx_description
1 polymer ?
#
loop_
_entity_poly.entity_id
_entity_poly.type
_entity_poly.pdbx_seq_one_letter_code
_entity_poly.pdbx_strand_id
1 'polypeptide(L)'
;MTPIYLQRGALHSALGADLRAAAAALQGGQRPLPGSFLLHELQQPRPYLAVSDSGESRQQRCDRLLGETLGEQPGELDDCLLILASTSLDIDDLERLIAAQGGFRPEHSTPLDLLAEDLRQRWGFADAFTLNTACTSAANGLLYGARMLAAGLYQRVLVLACETPSAIAQQGFGALDLTSPSCAYRPFHPERDGLILGEAYAATLLAREPGEAPLAKLLGGFSACDTSNLTTTREDGSHIDWVMREALRSAGVDAGQIGLVKLHGTATGANDRAESNGVRLLFGDALPPLCVLKPWLGHTLGACGLSETLLLVKSLDKLPGVDYADEALLPLSAEPTCVAADSLLLANFFGFGGNNASLVLQRCTGENA
;
A
#
# COMPACT_ATOMS: atom_id res chain seq x y z
N MET A 1 -0.36 18.87 -11.25
CA MET A 1 -0.44 19.24 -9.80
C MET A 1 0.91 19.78 -9.37
N THR A 2 1.00 20.72 -8.41
CA THR A 2 2.30 21.06 -7.81
C THR A 2 2.86 19.83 -7.11
N PRO A 3 4.13 19.45 -7.31
CA PRO A 3 4.73 18.31 -6.66
C PRO A 3 4.65 18.42 -5.13
N ILE A 4 4.35 17.32 -4.47
CA ILE A 4 4.35 17.20 -3.00
C ILE A 4 5.43 16.20 -2.62
N TYR A 5 6.20 16.52 -1.59
CA TYR A 5 7.32 15.70 -1.16
C TYR A 5 6.92 14.74 -0.05
N LEU A 6 7.30 13.47 -0.21
CA LEU A 6 7.37 12.50 0.87
C LEU A 6 8.70 12.73 1.59
N GLN A 7 8.66 13.37 2.76
CA GLN A 7 9.86 13.81 3.49
C GLN A 7 10.61 12.64 4.12
N ARG A 8 9.91 11.91 4.95
CA ARG A 8 10.38 10.74 5.69
C ARG A 8 9.34 9.66 5.62
N GLY A 9 9.74 8.42 5.84
CA GLY A 9 8.81 7.30 5.90
C GLY A 9 9.30 6.21 6.82
N ALA A 10 8.37 5.57 7.49
CA ALA A 10 8.57 4.39 8.31
C ALA A 10 7.72 3.23 7.77
N LEU A 11 8.23 2.02 7.87
CA LEU A 11 7.54 0.81 7.42
C LEU A 11 7.91 -0.36 8.33
N HIS A 12 6.91 -0.99 8.92
CA HIS A 12 7.04 -2.29 9.58
C HIS A 12 6.22 -3.30 8.77
N SER A 13 6.84 -4.39 8.37
CA SER A 13 6.23 -5.42 7.53
C SER A 13 6.88 -6.78 7.76
N ALA A 14 6.38 -7.79 7.07
CA ALA A 14 7.01 -9.12 7.10
C ALA A 14 8.48 -9.12 6.62
N LEU A 15 8.90 -8.09 5.86
CA LEU A 15 10.28 -7.94 5.38
C LEU A 15 11.24 -7.36 6.44
N GLY A 16 10.74 -6.66 7.44
CA GLY A 16 11.59 -6.06 8.45
C GLY A 16 10.86 -5.10 9.39
N ALA A 17 11.54 -4.77 10.48
CA ALA A 17 11.02 -3.91 11.53
C ALA A 17 11.17 -2.41 11.24
N ASP A 18 11.84 -2.03 10.16
CA ASP A 18 11.96 -0.66 9.67
C ASP A 18 12.09 -0.64 8.14
N LEU A 19 11.93 0.53 7.53
CA LEU A 19 11.99 0.72 6.07
C LEU A 19 13.34 0.34 5.48
N ARG A 20 14.44 0.58 6.18
CA ARG A 20 15.79 0.26 5.70
C ARG A 20 16.01 -1.26 5.67
N ALA A 21 15.62 -1.95 6.75
CA ALA A 21 15.69 -3.40 6.82
C ALA A 21 14.80 -4.06 5.76
N ALA A 22 13.58 -3.58 5.58
CA ALA A 22 12.65 -4.07 4.56
C ALA A 22 13.21 -3.87 3.13
N ALA A 23 13.79 -2.70 2.83
CA ALA A 23 14.41 -2.44 1.54
C ALA A 23 15.64 -3.33 1.29
N ALA A 24 16.50 -3.51 2.29
CA ALA A 24 17.66 -4.40 2.19
C ALA A 24 17.25 -5.86 1.94
N ALA A 25 16.23 -6.35 2.64
CA ALA A 25 15.68 -7.69 2.44
C ALA A 25 15.09 -7.86 1.03
N LEU A 26 14.34 -6.86 0.55
CA LEU A 26 13.79 -6.87 -0.82
C LEU A 26 14.92 -6.90 -1.86
N GLN A 27 15.90 -6.01 -1.77
CA GLN A 27 17.05 -5.93 -2.67
C GLN A 27 17.91 -7.20 -2.64
N GLY A 28 17.94 -7.89 -1.49
CA GLY A 28 18.55 -9.20 -1.32
C GLY A 28 17.75 -10.35 -1.92
N GLY A 29 16.53 -10.10 -2.42
CA GLY A 29 15.63 -11.13 -2.93
C GLY A 29 15.05 -12.04 -1.84
N GLN A 30 15.15 -11.66 -0.58
CA GLN A 30 14.67 -12.45 0.55
C GLN A 30 13.14 -12.40 0.60
N ARG A 31 12.49 -13.51 0.31
CA ARG A 31 11.04 -13.64 0.48
C ARG A 31 10.75 -14.17 1.89
N PRO A 32 9.94 -13.47 2.68
CA PRO A 32 9.50 -14.00 3.95
C PRO A 32 8.63 -15.24 3.71
N LEU A 33 8.80 -16.24 4.56
CA LEU A 33 7.95 -17.43 4.52
C LEU A 33 6.60 -17.06 5.16
N PRO A 34 5.47 -17.33 4.48
CA PRO A 34 4.18 -17.13 5.07
C PRO A 34 4.02 -18.00 6.32
N GLY A 35 3.62 -17.36 7.41
CA GLY A 35 3.14 -18.08 8.58
C GLY A 35 1.75 -18.67 8.32
N SER A 36 1.21 -19.31 9.33
CA SER A 36 -0.13 -19.88 9.30
C SER A 36 -1.04 -19.03 10.17
N PHE A 37 -2.06 -18.45 9.58
CA PHE A 37 -3.11 -17.78 10.33
C PHE A 37 -4.21 -18.77 10.65
N LEU A 38 -4.37 -19.11 11.94
CA LEU A 38 -5.41 -19.99 12.43
C LEU A 38 -6.56 -19.15 12.99
N LEU A 39 -7.69 -19.26 12.36
CA LEU A 39 -8.96 -18.82 12.94
C LEU A 39 -9.52 -19.97 13.78
N HIS A 40 -10.04 -19.65 14.97
CA HIS A 40 -10.62 -20.65 15.88
C HIS A 40 -11.71 -21.52 15.23
N GLU A 41 -12.33 -21.06 14.16
CA GLU A 41 -13.43 -21.74 13.47
C GLU A 41 -13.08 -22.26 12.08
N LEU A 42 -11.93 -21.90 11.51
CA LEU A 42 -11.49 -22.45 10.23
C LEU A 42 -10.67 -23.72 10.46
N GLN A 43 -11.12 -24.80 9.86
CA GLN A 43 -10.42 -26.08 9.91
C GLN A 43 -9.11 -26.11 9.10
N GLN A 44 -8.85 -25.08 8.30
CA GLN A 44 -7.65 -24.99 7.46
C GLN A 44 -6.90 -23.69 7.68
N PRO A 45 -5.62 -23.76 8.08
CA PRO A 45 -4.77 -22.59 8.16
C PRO A 45 -4.55 -22.01 6.76
N ARG A 46 -4.50 -20.67 6.68
CA ARG A 46 -4.20 -19.95 5.44
C ARG A 46 -2.86 -19.26 5.55
N PRO A 47 -2.08 -19.20 4.45
CA PRO A 47 -0.82 -18.46 4.43
C PRO A 47 -1.06 -16.98 4.77
N TYR A 48 -0.16 -16.41 5.58
CA TYR A 48 -0.20 -15.01 6.00
C TYR A 48 1.19 -14.46 6.25
N LEU A 49 1.47 -13.24 5.78
CA LEU A 49 2.73 -12.55 6.00
C LEU A 49 2.59 -11.55 7.14
N ALA A 50 2.90 -11.99 8.35
CA ALA A 50 2.81 -11.19 9.58
C ALA A 50 4.07 -10.36 9.82
N VAL A 51 3.91 -9.21 10.46
CA VAL A 51 5.00 -8.47 11.10
C VAL A 51 5.57 -9.31 12.26
N SER A 52 6.86 -9.24 12.47
CA SER A 52 7.49 -9.93 13.61
C SER A 52 6.83 -9.48 14.92
N ASP A 53 6.50 -10.47 15.77
CA ASP A 53 5.92 -10.19 17.07
C ASP A 53 6.96 -9.51 17.96
N SER A 54 6.67 -8.27 18.33
CA SER A 54 7.49 -7.46 19.25
C SER A 54 6.86 -7.36 20.64
N GLY A 55 5.70 -7.98 20.85
CA GLY A 55 4.88 -7.79 22.06
C GLY A 55 4.23 -6.41 22.16
N GLU A 56 4.40 -5.54 21.15
CA GLU A 56 3.80 -4.21 21.10
C GLU A 56 2.31 -4.28 20.74
N SER A 57 1.50 -3.49 21.44
CA SER A 57 0.13 -3.23 20.99
C SER A 57 0.12 -2.43 19.68
N ARG A 58 -1.01 -2.45 18.95
CA ARG A 58 -1.21 -1.63 17.75
C ARG A 58 -0.91 -0.15 18.04
N GLN A 59 -1.39 0.38 19.16
CA GLN A 59 -1.16 1.77 19.57
C GLN A 59 0.33 2.07 19.74
N GLN A 60 1.06 1.23 20.47
CA GLN A 60 2.52 1.38 20.65
C GLN A 60 3.26 1.34 19.31
N ARG A 61 2.82 0.48 18.40
CA ARG A 61 3.39 0.36 17.06
C ARG A 61 3.13 1.60 16.22
N CYS A 62 1.91 2.16 16.29
CA CYS A 62 1.60 3.45 15.66
C CYS A 62 2.45 4.58 16.23
N ASP A 63 2.59 4.68 17.56
CA ASP A 63 3.41 5.69 18.20
C ASP A 63 4.89 5.60 17.78
N ARG A 64 5.42 4.38 17.69
CA ARG A 64 6.79 4.16 17.21
C ARG A 64 6.97 4.63 15.76
N LEU A 65 6.03 4.30 14.87
CA LEU A 65 6.04 4.77 13.48
C LEU A 65 5.98 6.29 13.35
N LEU A 66 5.13 6.92 14.17
CA LEU A 66 5.05 8.38 14.23
C LEU A 66 6.38 8.98 14.67
N GLY A 67 7.01 8.42 15.72
CA GLY A 67 8.34 8.84 16.19
C GLY A 67 9.42 8.68 15.12
N GLU A 68 9.47 7.55 14.42
CA GLU A 68 10.40 7.30 13.32
C GLU A 68 10.19 8.30 12.16
N THR A 69 8.92 8.65 11.86
CA THR A 69 8.57 9.53 10.74
C THR A 69 8.78 11.00 11.07
N LEU A 70 8.43 11.43 12.28
CA LEU A 70 8.48 12.84 12.71
C LEU A 70 9.83 13.20 13.35
N GLY A 71 10.60 12.20 13.83
CA GLY A 71 11.81 12.38 14.60
C GLY A 71 11.56 12.48 16.11
N GLU A 72 12.65 12.50 16.89
CA GLU A 72 12.58 12.48 18.37
C GLU A 72 11.93 13.73 18.99
N GLN A 73 11.95 14.86 18.28
CA GLN A 73 11.35 16.12 18.69
C GLN A 73 10.57 16.72 17.51
N PRO A 74 9.33 16.28 17.25
CA PRO A 74 8.60 16.66 16.05
C PRO A 74 8.21 18.15 15.99
N GLY A 75 8.42 18.89 17.06
CA GLY A 75 7.91 20.26 17.21
C GLY A 75 6.38 20.28 17.38
N GLU A 76 5.78 21.46 17.27
CA GLU A 76 4.33 21.60 17.29
C GLU A 76 3.73 21.01 16.01
N LEU A 77 2.62 20.28 16.12
CA LEU A 77 1.91 19.63 15.00
C LEU A 77 0.53 20.30 14.76
N ASP A 78 0.33 21.49 15.27
CA ASP A 78 -0.89 22.29 15.15
C ASP A 78 -1.17 22.79 13.71
N ASP A 79 -0.22 22.61 12.79
CA ASP A 79 -0.35 22.85 11.36
C ASP A 79 -0.40 21.55 10.52
N CYS A 80 -0.39 20.40 11.19
CA CYS A 80 -0.29 19.08 10.57
C CYS A 80 -1.62 18.30 10.67
N LEU A 81 -2.10 17.83 9.54
CA LEU A 81 -3.24 16.91 9.48
C LEU A 81 -2.75 15.46 9.60
N LEU A 82 -3.44 14.65 10.40
CA LEU A 82 -3.30 13.19 10.42
C LEU A 82 -4.36 12.52 9.53
N ILE A 83 -3.94 11.73 8.54
CA ILE A 83 -4.81 10.84 7.78
C ILE A 83 -4.49 9.39 8.17
N LEU A 84 -5.43 8.70 8.80
CA LEU A 84 -5.33 7.29 9.14
C LEU A 84 -6.01 6.45 8.07
N ALA A 85 -5.27 5.61 7.36
CA ALA A 85 -5.76 4.72 6.32
C ALA A 85 -5.75 3.27 6.80
N SER A 86 -6.92 2.61 6.80
CA SER A 86 -7.06 1.20 7.18
C SER A 86 -8.37 0.65 6.64
N THR A 87 -8.45 -0.66 6.43
CA THR A 87 -9.72 -1.35 6.12
C THR A 87 -10.37 -1.95 7.35
N SER A 88 -9.58 -2.35 8.34
CA SER A 88 -10.04 -3.14 9.50
C SER A 88 -9.97 -2.38 10.82
N LEU A 89 -9.11 -1.36 10.93
CA LEU A 89 -8.90 -0.54 12.13
C LEU A 89 -8.73 -1.37 13.41
N ASP A 90 -9.75 -1.43 14.26
CA ASP A 90 -9.75 -2.12 15.55
C ASP A 90 -10.42 -3.49 15.52
N ILE A 91 -10.76 -4.02 14.36
CA ILE A 91 -11.47 -5.31 14.24
C ILE A 91 -10.68 -6.45 14.89
N ASP A 92 -9.37 -6.47 14.81
CA ASP A 92 -8.53 -7.48 15.44
C ASP A 92 -8.61 -7.44 16.98
N ASP A 93 -8.67 -6.26 17.58
CA ASP A 93 -8.88 -6.10 19.02
C ASP A 93 -10.28 -6.56 19.42
N LEU A 94 -11.29 -6.20 18.61
CA LEU A 94 -12.67 -6.63 18.82
C LEU A 94 -12.81 -8.16 18.71
N GLU A 95 -12.17 -8.78 17.68
CA GLU A 95 -12.16 -10.24 17.52
C GLU A 95 -11.55 -10.95 18.73
N ARG A 96 -10.41 -10.44 19.24
CA ARG A 96 -9.78 -10.98 20.45
C ARG A 96 -10.66 -10.83 21.69
N LEU A 97 -11.31 -9.69 21.84
CA LEU A 97 -12.22 -9.43 22.96
C LEU A 97 -13.44 -10.35 22.92
N ILE A 98 -14.05 -10.54 21.74
CA ILE A 98 -15.17 -11.46 21.55
C ILE A 98 -14.74 -12.89 21.87
N ALA A 99 -13.58 -13.33 21.40
CA ALA A 99 -13.05 -14.66 21.70
C ALA A 99 -12.80 -14.87 23.21
N ALA A 100 -12.27 -13.87 23.91
CA ALA A 100 -11.99 -13.94 25.34
C ALA A 100 -13.26 -13.93 26.21
N GLN A 101 -14.33 -13.26 25.79
CA GLN A 101 -15.55 -13.05 26.56
C GLN A 101 -16.72 -13.92 26.12
N GLY A 102 -16.56 -14.70 25.05
CA GLY A 102 -17.58 -15.64 24.58
C GLY A 102 -18.75 -14.99 23.84
N GLY A 103 -18.58 -13.77 23.32
CA GLY A 103 -19.59 -13.12 22.50
C GLY A 103 -19.42 -11.62 22.32
N PHE A 104 -20.11 -11.07 21.34
CA PHE A 104 -20.15 -9.63 21.06
C PHE A 104 -21.09 -8.92 22.04
N ARG A 105 -20.66 -7.76 22.52
CA ARG A 105 -21.48 -6.83 23.29
C ARG A 105 -21.37 -5.43 22.68
N PRO A 106 -22.48 -4.67 22.59
CA PRO A 106 -22.47 -3.33 21.99
C PRO A 106 -21.45 -2.36 22.61
N GLU A 107 -21.20 -2.48 23.91
CA GLU A 107 -20.20 -1.66 24.63
C GLU A 107 -18.76 -1.91 24.21
N HIS A 108 -18.50 -3.00 23.47
CA HIS A 108 -17.17 -3.31 22.91
C HIS A 108 -16.96 -2.67 21.55
N SER A 109 -18.01 -2.12 20.94
CA SER A 109 -17.88 -1.45 19.65
C SER A 109 -17.16 -0.11 19.82
N THR A 110 -16.03 0.01 19.18
CA THR A 110 -15.23 1.23 19.14
C THR A 110 -15.49 1.93 17.81
N PRO A 111 -15.90 3.20 17.81
CA PRO A 111 -16.00 3.95 16.54
C PRO A 111 -14.69 3.91 15.77
N LEU A 112 -14.78 3.75 14.46
CA LEU A 112 -13.62 3.58 13.57
C LEU A 112 -12.62 4.76 13.58
N ASP A 113 -13.05 5.91 14.04
CA ASP A 113 -12.26 7.14 14.10
C ASP A 113 -11.56 7.36 15.47
N LEU A 114 -11.85 6.55 16.49
CA LEU A 114 -11.27 6.76 17.83
C LEU A 114 -9.74 6.65 17.85
N LEU A 115 -9.15 5.74 17.06
CA LEU A 115 -7.69 5.64 17.00
C LEU A 115 -7.07 6.91 16.40
N ALA A 116 -7.66 7.46 15.35
CA ALA A 116 -7.17 8.70 14.75
C ALA A 116 -7.30 9.87 15.72
N GLU A 117 -8.42 9.97 16.43
CA GLU A 117 -8.66 11.03 17.42
C GLU A 117 -7.75 10.89 18.64
N ASP A 118 -7.51 9.66 19.13
CA ASP A 118 -6.56 9.42 20.23
C ASP A 118 -5.13 9.83 19.83
N LEU A 119 -4.70 9.45 18.62
CA LEU A 119 -3.40 9.86 18.08
C LEU A 119 -3.33 11.40 17.92
N ARG A 120 -4.40 12.01 17.41
CA ARG A 120 -4.48 13.47 17.27
C ARG A 120 -4.25 14.17 18.59
N GLN A 121 -4.97 13.76 19.63
CA GLN A 121 -4.88 14.37 20.95
C GLN A 121 -3.51 14.17 21.61
N ARG A 122 -2.98 12.96 21.54
CA ARG A 122 -1.70 12.61 22.17
C ARG A 122 -0.49 13.28 21.51
N TRP A 123 -0.53 13.40 20.18
CA TRP A 123 0.56 13.99 19.39
C TRP A 123 0.37 15.48 19.10
N GLY A 124 -0.82 16.04 19.30
CA GLY A 124 -1.12 17.44 19.06
C GLY A 124 -1.33 17.81 17.59
N PHE A 125 -1.81 16.87 16.77
CA PHE A 125 -2.16 17.19 15.39
C PHE A 125 -3.32 18.18 15.32
N ALA A 126 -3.32 19.08 14.33
CA ALA A 126 -4.39 20.04 14.08
C ALA A 126 -5.74 19.35 13.94
N ASP A 127 -5.80 18.40 13.04
CA ASP A 127 -6.98 17.59 12.72
C ASP A 127 -6.59 16.14 12.46
N ALA A 128 -7.58 15.24 12.51
CA ALA A 128 -7.43 13.86 12.07
C ALA A 128 -8.71 13.35 11.42
N PHE A 129 -8.56 12.45 10.44
CA PHE A 129 -9.67 11.64 9.95
C PHE A 129 -9.19 10.27 9.49
N THR A 130 -10.11 9.31 9.47
CA THR A 130 -9.89 7.97 8.92
C THR A 130 -10.36 7.88 7.48
N LEU A 131 -9.65 7.06 6.72
CA LEU A 131 -9.95 6.81 5.32
C LEU A 131 -10.01 5.30 5.06
N ASN A 132 -11.17 4.83 4.61
CA ASN A 132 -11.37 3.47 4.15
C ASN A 132 -11.95 3.46 2.74
N THR A 133 -11.11 3.15 1.77
CA THR A 133 -11.46 2.93 0.37
C THR A 133 -10.92 1.57 -0.09
N ALA A 134 -11.08 0.56 0.75
CA ALA A 134 -10.54 -0.78 0.59
C ALA A 134 -9.01 -0.76 0.35
N CYS A 135 -8.49 -1.58 -0.59
CA CYS A 135 -7.05 -1.69 -0.84
C CYS A 135 -6.40 -0.40 -1.38
N THR A 136 -7.17 0.65 -1.69
CA THR A 136 -6.64 1.95 -2.13
C THR A 136 -6.57 2.98 -1.01
N SER A 137 -6.90 2.62 0.24
CA SER A 137 -7.02 3.58 1.35
C SER A 137 -5.78 4.45 1.51
N ALA A 138 -4.61 3.88 1.63
CA ALA A 138 -3.37 4.64 1.80
C ALA A 138 -2.95 5.40 0.53
N ALA A 139 -3.20 4.87 -0.67
CA ALA A 139 -2.97 5.59 -1.91
C ALA A 139 -3.86 6.84 -2.00
N ASN A 140 -5.13 6.71 -1.61
CA ASN A 140 -6.04 7.84 -1.50
C ASN A 140 -5.63 8.80 -0.37
N GLY A 141 -5.08 8.30 0.74
CA GLY A 141 -4.49 9.13 1.79
C GLY A 141 -3.39 10.03 1.26
N LEU A 142 -2.48 9.50 0.44
CA LEU A 142 -1.45 10.30 -0.24
C LEU A 142 -2.07 11.35 -1.19
N LEU A 143 -3.07 10.97 -1.99
CA LEU A 143 -3.73 11.89 -2.93
C LEU A 143 -4.50 13.00 -2.21
N TYR A 144 -5.26 12.69 -1.17
CA TYR A 144 -6.01 13.68 -0.41
C TYR A 144 -5.08 14.60 0.37
N GLY A 145 -4.05 14.04 1.02
CA GLY A 145 -3.03 14.83 1.69
C GLY A 145 -2.37 15.82 0.74
N ALA A 146 -1.98 15.35 -0.45
CA ALA A 146 -1.40 16.21 -1.48
C ALA A 146 -2.34 17.32 -1.95
N ARG A 147 -3.64 17.03 -2.12
CA ARG A 147 -4.64 18.04 -2.50
C ARG A 147 -4.87 19.07 -1.40
N MET A 148 -4.90 18.65 -0.14
CA MET A 148 -5.07 19.56 1.01
C MET A 148 -3.87 20.48 1.18
N LEU A 149 -2.64 19.97 0.98
CA LEU A 149 -1.43 20.77 0.94
C LEU A 149 -1.43 21.76 -0.24
N ALA A 150 -1.80 21.31 -1.43
CA ALA A 150 -1.89 22.17 -2.62
C ALA A 150 -2.94 23.29 -2.45
N ALA A 151 -4.04 23.00 -1.75
CA ALA A 151 -5.07 23.98 -1.40
C ALA A 151 -4.66 24.93 -0.26
N GLY A 152 -3.51 24.72 0.38
CA GLY A 152 -3.03 25.54 1.51
C GLY A 152 -3.83 25.36 2.80
N LEU A 153 -4.60 24.27 2.95
CA LEU A 153 -5.40 23.98 4.14
C LEU A 153 -4.53 23.60 5.33
N TYR A 154 -3.41 22.92 5.07
CA TYR A 154 -2.41 22.52 6.06
C TYR A 154 -1.01 22.77 5.51
N GLN A 155 -0.02 22.90 6.39
CA GLN A 155 1.39 23.00 6.00
C GLN A 155 2.04 21.62 5.86
N ARG A 156 1.60 20.69 6.68
CA ARG A 156 2.08 19.30 6.71
C ARG A 156 0.88 18.35 6.75
N VAL A 157 1.05 17.15 6.19
CA VAL A 157 0.09 16.04 6.31
C VAL A 157 0.85 14.78 6.62
N LEU A 158 0.50 14.11 7.69
CA LEU A 158 1.00 12.79 8.01
C LEU A 158 -0.03 11.76 7.55
N VAL A 159 0.40 10.84 6.68
CA VAL A 159 -0.39 9.66 6.30
C VAL A 159 0.14 8.47 7.09
N LEU A 160 -0.71 7.91 7.94
CA LEU A 160 -0.48 6.68 8.69
C LEU A 160 -1.39 5.59 8.12
N ALA A 161 -0.82 4.44 7.80
CA ALA A 161 -1.58 3.28 7.34
C ALA A 161 -1.26 2.07 8.22
N CYS A 162 -2.28 1.34 8.63
CA CYS A 162 -2.11 0.13 9.42
C CYS A 162 -3.14 -0.93 9.03
N GLU A 163 -2.65 -2.15 8.86
CA GLU A 163 -3.48 -3.34 8.68
C GLU A 163 -2.96 -4.46 9.55
N THR A 164 -3.85 -5.00 10.35
CA THR A 164 -3.60 -6.07 11.30
C THR A 164 -4.24 -7.38 10.82
N PRO A 165 -3.79 -8.54 11.33
CA PRO A 165 -4.44 -9.80 11.05
C PRO A 165 -5.91 -9.77 11.48
N SER A 166 -6.83 -10.11 10.58
CA SER A 166 -8.26 -10.15 10.86
C SER A 166 -8.88 -11.45 10.37
N ALA A 167 -9.64 -12.10 11.24
CA ALA A 167 -10.43 -13.27 10.93
C ALA A 167 -11.49 -12.95 9.88
N ILE A 168 -12.15 -11.80 10.01
CA ILE A 168 -13.19 -11.35 9.08
C ILE A 168 -12.60 -11.18 7.66
N ALA A 169 -11.42 -10.56 7.54
CA ALA A 169 -10.77 -10.40 6.24
C ALA A 169 -10.38 -11.77 5.64
N GLN A 170 -9.77 -12.65 6.43
CA GLN A 170 -9.37 -13.99 5.97
C GLN A 170 -10.59 -14.82 5.53
N GLN A 171 -11.67 -14.81 6.31
CA GLN A 171 -12.89 -15.54 5.97
C GLN A 171 -13.59 -14.95 4.75
N GLY A 172 -13.66 -13.62 4.66
CA GLY A 172 -14.30 -12.94 3.54
C GLY A 172 -13.62 -13.24 2.22
N PHE A 173 -12.29 -13.11 2.16
CA PHE A 173 -11.52 -13.45 0.95
C PHE A 173 -11.51 -14.95 0.68
N GLY A 174 -11.46 -15.78 1.73
CA GLY A 174 -11.54 -17.24 1.61
C GLY A 174 -12.87 -17.72 1.06
N ALA A 175 -14.00 -17.13 1.50
CA ALA A 175 -15.34 -17.46 1.02
C ALA A 175 -15.56 -17.09 -0.46
N LEU A 176 -14.76 -16.18 -0.98
CA LEU A 176 -14.75 -15.79 -2.40
C LEU A 176 -13.72 -16.57 -3.23
N ASP A 177 -13.05 -17.57 -2.65
CA ASP A 177 -11.96 -18.35 -3.28
C ASP A 177 -10.82 -17.46 -3.82
N LEU A 178 -10.52 -16.35 -3.12
CA LEU A 178 -9.50 -15.38 -3.54
C LEU A 178 -8.16 -15.55 -2.81
N THR A 179 -8.12 -16.33 -1.72
CA THR A 179 -6.89 -16.60 -0.97
C THR A 179 -6.19 -17.85 -1.51
N SER A 180 -4.87 -17.74 -1.72
CA SER A 180 -4.05 -18.88 -2.13
C SER A 180 -4.09 -19.99 -1.07
N PRO A 181 -4.32 -21.25 -1.45
CA PRO A 181 -4.14 -22.39 -0.57
C PRO A 181 -2.68 -22.81 -0.44
N SER A 182 -1.82 -22.33 -1.34
CA SER A 182 -0.38 -22.60 -1.36
C SER A 182 0.38 -21.45 -0.69
N CYS A 183 1.65 -21.66 -0.36
CA CYS A 183 2.53 -20.58 0.11
C CYS A 183 3.20 -19.81 -1.03
N ALA A 184 2.80 -20.03 -2.28
CA ALA A 184 3.39 -19.43 -3.45
C ALA A 184 2.56 -18.21 -3.92
N TYR A 185 3.03 -17.01 -3.63
CA TYR A 185 2.39 -15.79 -4.13
C TYR A 185 2.95 -15.43 -5.51
N ARG A 186 2.18 -15.69 -6.57
CA ARG A 186 2.63 -15.63 -7.97
C ARG A 186 1.72 -14.74 -8.85
N PRO A 187 1.70 -13.41 -8.68
CA PRO A 187 0.92 -12.52 -9.55
C PRO A 187 1.31 -12.68 -11.02
N PHE A 188 0.31 -12.68 -11.91
CA PHE A 188 0.44 -12.84 -13.37
C PHE A 188 0.93 -14.21 -13.84
N HIS A 189 1.23 -15.16 -12.95
CA HIS A 189 1.64 -16.51 -13.30
C HIS A 189 0.47 -17.32 -13.89
N PRO A 190 0.70 -18.26 -14.86
CA PRO A 190 -0.35 -19.14 -15.35
C PRO A 190 -1.05 -19.94 -14.25
N GLU A 191 -0.28 -20.44 -13.29
CA GLU A 191 -0.76 -21.24 -12.15
C GLU A 191 -1.00 -20.40 -10.89
N ARG A 192 -1.33 -19.10 -11.04
CA ARG A 192 -1.70 -18.27 -9.89
C ARG A 192 -2.99 -18.78 -9.26
N ASP A 193 -3.02 -18.88 -7.96
CA ASP A 193 -4.09 -19.51 -7.18
C ASP A 193 -4.71 -18.62 -6.10
N GLY A 194 -4.39 -17.33 -6.11
CA GLY A 194 -4.96 -16.34 -5.21
C GLY A 194 -3.91 -15.53 -4.44
N LEU A 195 -4.43 -14.60 -3.64
CA LEU A 195 -3.62 -13.70 -2.84
C LEU A 195 -3.20 -14.34 -1.50
N ILE A 196 -2.09 -13.85 -0.95
CA ILE A 196 -1.70 -14.08 0.44
C ILE A 196 -1.83 -12.75 1.16
N LEU A 197 -2.62 -12.69 2.21
CA LEU A 197 -2.76 -11.48 3.02
C LEU A 197 -1.49 -11.20 3.82
N GLY A 198 -1.26 -9.93 4.15
CA GLY A 198 -0.11 -9.50 4.93
C GLY A 198 -0.47 -8.38 5.90
N GLU A 199 0.34 -8.24 6.92
CA GLU A 199 0.30 -7.18 7.92
C GLU A 199 1.32 -6.10 7.56
N ALA A 200 0.94 -4.83 7.70
CA ALA A 200 1.86 -3.72 7.58
C ALA A 200 1.41 -2.50 8.37
N TYR A 201 2.40 -1.77 8.83
CA TYR A 201 2.27 -0.42 9.38
C TYR A 201 3.22 0.48 8.61
N ALA A 202 2.72 1.60 8.10
CA ALA A 202 3.50 2.53 7.31
C ALA A 202 3.10 3.97 7.63
N ALA A 203 4.06 4.88 7.66
CA ALA A 203 3.78 6.29 7.84
C ALA A 203 4.70 7.13 6.95
N THR A 204 4.21 8.29 6.49
CA THR A 204 4.99 9.29 5.77
C THR A 204 4.50 10.70 6.06
N LEU A 205 5.43 11.63 6.12
CA LEU A 205 5.14 13.05 6.23
C LEU A 205 5.17 13.69 4.84
N LEU A 206 4.09 14.36 4.49
CA LEU A 206 3.95 15.10 3.23
C LEU A 206 4.13 16.60 3.50
N ALA A 207 4.85 17.29 2.60
CA ALA A 207 4.98 18.75 2.61
C ALA A 207 5.17 19.29 1.19
N ARG A 208 4.89 20.60 1.01
CA ARG A 208 5.09 21.29 -0.28
C ARG A 208 6.55 21.55 -0.60
N GLU A 209 7.33 21.84 0.41
CA GLU A 209 8.75 22.12 0.26
C GLU A 209 9.58 20.85 0.51
N PRO A 210 10.68 20.65 -0.20
CA PRO A 210 11.60 19.56 0.11
C PRO A 210 12.25 19.82 1.48
N GLY A 211 12.30 18.80 2.32
CA GLY A 211 13.15 18.82 3.52
C GLY A 211 14.62 18.55 3.13
N GLU A 212 15.43 18.24 4.14
CA GLU A 212 16.87 17.98 3.92
C GLU A 212 17.12 16.76 3.01
N ALA A 213 16.30 15.71 3.15
CA ALA A 213 16.46 14.46 2.40
C ALA A 213 15.10 13.79 2.12
N PRO A 214 14.28 14.38 1.22
CA PRO A 214 12.98 13.82 0.89
C PRO A 214 13.16 12.49 0.14
N LEU A 215 12.28 11.53 0.42
CA LEU A 215 12.30 10.20 -0.21
C LEU A 215 11.87 10.25 -1.68
N ALA A 216 10.78 10.98 -1.94
CA ALA A 216 10.18 11.04 -3.26
C ALA A 216 9.32 12.29 -3.44
N LYS A 217 8.99 12.58 -4.70
CA LYS A 217 7.96 13.54 -5.11
C LYS A 217 6.72 12.77 -5.58
N LEU A 218 5.56 13.12 -5.06
CA LEU A 218 4.28 12.79 -5.65
C LEU A 218 3.95 13.88 -6.68
N LEU A 219 4.08 13.55 -7.96
CA LEU A 219 3.88 14.49 -9.06
C LEU A 219 2.42 14.62 -9.44
N GLY A 220 1.64 13.57 -9.25
CA GLY A 220 0.23 13.50 -9.55
C GLY A 220 -0.35 12.15 -9.23
N GLY A 221 -1.62 12.01 -9.50
CA GLY A 221 -2.34 10.76 -9.35
C GLY A 221 -3.84 10.96 -9.50
N PHE A 222 -4.52 9.85 -9.68
CA PHE A 222 -5.96 9.84 -9.86
C PHE A 222 -6.56 8.61 -9.20
N SER A 223 -7.78 8.76 -8.70
CA SER A 223 -8.56 7.67 -8.12
C SER A 223 -10.02 7.81 -8.54
N ALA A 224 -10.60 6.68 -8.95
CA ALA A 224 -12.01 6.60 -9.33
C ALA A 224 -12.58 5.22 -9.05
N CYS A 225 -13.91 5.16 -8.92
CA CYS A 225 -14.62 3.92 -8.67
C CYS A 225 -15.16 3.35 -9.98
N ASP A 226 -14.81 2.09 -10.30
CA ASP A 226 -15.46 1.28 -11.32
C ASP A 226 -16.75 0.69 -10.74
N THR A 227 -17.88 1.19 -11.17
CA THR A 227 -19.19 0.76 -10.67
C THR A 227 -19.79 -0.42 -11.44
N SER A 228 -19.00 -1.05 -12.30
CA SER A 228 -19.46 -2.17 -13.14
C SER A 228 -19.69 -3.47 -12.36
N ASN A 229 -18.93 -3.65 -11.25
CA ASN A 229 -19.01 -4.84 -10.40
C ASN A 229 -18.69 -4.48 -8.95
N LEU A 230 -19.20 -5.28 -7.99
CA LEU A 230 -18.98 -5.05 -6.56
C LEU A 230 -17.62 -5.56 -6.05
N THR A 231 -17.03 -6.54 -6.70
CA THR A 231 -15.83 -7.25 -6.22
C THR A 231 -14.66 -7.20 -7.18
N THR A 232 -14.89 -6.80 -8.44
CA THR A 232 -13.87 -6.78 -9.49
C THR A 232 -13.95 -5.47 -10.26
N THR A 233 -12.90 -5.16 -11.03
CA THR A 233 -12.91 -4.12 -12.04
C THR A 233 -13.19 -4.74 -13.41
N ARG A 234 -13.47 -3.90 -14.43
CA ARG A 234 -13.74 -4.36 -15.81
C ARG A 234 -12.59 -5.17 -16.35
N GLU A 235 -12.90 -6.38 -16.78
CA GLU A 235 -11.92 -7.33 -17.29
C GLU A 235 -11.20 -6.84 -18.55
N ASP A 236 -11.85 -5.99 -19.34
CA ASP A 236 -11.27 -5.37 -20.54
C ASP A 236 -10.14 -4.36 -20.22
N GLY A 237 -9.95 -4.01 -18.95
CA GLY A 237 -8.93 -3.08 -18.49
C GLY A 237 -9.22 -1.61 -18.77
N SER A 238 -10.35 -1.27 -19.38
CA SER A 238 -10.66 0.09 -19.80
C SER A 238 -10.71 1.10 -18.65
N HIS A 239 -11.22 0.69 -17.48
CA HIS A 239 -11.24 1.55 -16.30
C HIS A 239 -9.85 1.77 -15.73
N ILE A 240 -9.01 0.73 -15.71
CA ILE A 240 -7.61 0.81 -15.26
C ILE A 240 -6.80 1.72 -16.17
N ASP A 241 -6.91 1.55 -17.50
CA ASP A 241 -6.30 2.45 -18.49
C ASP A 241 -6.72 3.90 -18.26
N TRP A 242 -8.02 4.15 -18.06
CA TRP A 242 -8.52 5.50 -17.80
C TRP A 242 -7.91 6.09 -16.53
N VAL A 243 -7.88 5.35 -15.42
CA VAL A 243 -7.31 5.83 -14.15
C VAL A 243 -5.81 6.15 -14.30
N MET A 244 -5.05 5.31 -15.00
CA MET A 244 -3.64 5.56 -15.28
C MET A 244 -3.43 6.81 -16.15
N ARG A 245 -4.22 6.98 -17.22
CA ARG A 245 -4.15 8.20 -18.09
C ARG A 245 -4.46 9.47 -17.32
N GLU A 246 -5.49 9.44 -16.47
CA GLU A 246 -5.84 10.59 -15.63
C GLU A 246 -4.76 10.90 -14.61
N ALA A 247 -4.10 9.88 -14.05
CA ALA A 247 -2.95 10.07 -13.17
C ALA A 247 -1.78 10.73 -13.89
N LEU A 248 -1.43 10.27 -15.09
CA LEU A 248 -0.39 10.87 -15.94
C LEU A 248 -0.74 12.31 -16.30
N ARG A 249 -2.00 12.56 -16.71
CA ARG A 249 -2.48 13.91 -17.01
C ARG A 249 -2.36 14.85 -15.81
N SER A 250 -2.71 14.39 -14.62
CA SER A 250 -2.60 15.20 -13.40
C SER A 250 -1.15 15.56 -13.04
N ALA A 251 -0.22 14.69 -13.40
CA ALA A 251 1.22 14.89 -13.23
C ALA A 251 1.85 15.72 -14.36
N GLY A 252 1.16 15.89 -15.47
CA GLY A 252 1.69 16.58 -16.65
C GLY A 252 2.76 15.79 -17.39
N VAL A 253 2.66 14.45 -17.39
CA VAL A 253 3.62 13.55 -18.02
C VAL A 253 2.95 12.62 -19.03
N ASP A 254 3.69 12.19 -20.05
CA ASP A 254 3.24 11.22 -21.04
C ASP A 254 3.64 9.79 -20.66
N ALA A 255 2.91 8.79 -21.16
CA ALA A 255 3.18 7.38 -20.89
C ALA A 255 4.61 6.97 -21.28
N GLY A 256 5.14 7.50 -22.39
CA GLY A 256 6.50 7.22 -22.85
C GLY A 256 7.63 7.74 -21.94
N GLN A 257 7.31 8.56 -20.94
CA GLN A 257 8.27 9.06 -19.94
C GLN A 257 8.34 8.16 -18.69
N ILE A 258 7.44 7.20 -18.56
CA ILE A 258 7.41 6.28 -17.41
C ILE A 258 8.55 5.26 -17.53
N GLY A 259 9.43 5.27 -16.55
CA GLY A 259 10.58 4.36 -16.48
C GLY A 259 10.30 3.05 -15.73
N LEU A 260 9.20 2.99 -14.98
CA LEU A 260 8.77 1.77 -14.26
C LEU A 260 7.29 1.83 -13.95
N VAL A 261 6.58 0.71 -14.12
CA VAL A 261 5.23 0.51 -13.57
C VAL A 261 5.28 -0.49 -12.42
N LYS A 262 4.84 -0.05 -11.24
CA LYS A 262 4.53 -0.93 -10.13
C LYS A 262 3.09 -1.41 -10.27
N LEU A 263 2.92 -2.68 -10.52
CA LEU A 263 1.63 -3.32 -10.70
C LEU A 263 0.95 -3.58 -9.35
N HIS A 264 -0.39 -3.64 -9.34
CA HIS A 264 -1.12 -4.07 -8.17
C HIS A 264 -0.89 -5.56 -7.88
N GLY A 265 -1.09 -6.43 -8.86
CA GLY A 265 -0.65 -7.83 -8.87
C GLY A 265 -1.11 -8.65 -7.67
N THR A 266 -2.37 -9.09 -7.65
CA THR A 266 -2.93 -9.85 -6.51
C THR A 266 -2.83 -11.36 -6.66
N ALA A 267 -2.38 -11.87 -7.80
CA ALA A 267 -2.42 -13.30 -8.15
C ALA A 267 -3.86 -13.87 -8.24
N THR A 268 -4.87 -13.02 -8.30
CA THR A 268 -6.24 -13.44 -8.60
C THR A 268 -6.51 -13.35 -10.10
N GLY A 269 -7.29 -14.30 -10.63
CA GLY A 269 -7.51 -14.39 -12.08
C GLY A 269 -8.11 -13.13 -12.67
N ALA A 270 -9.08 -12.52 -12.00
CA ALA A 270 -9.80 -11.34 -12.49
C ALA A 270 -8.92 -10.07 -12.46
N ASN A 271 -8.26 -9.79 -11.31
CA ASN A 271 -7.43 -8.59 -11.20
C ASN A 271 -6.27 -8.62 -12.19
N ASP A 272 -5.50 -9.71 -12.20
CA ASP A 272 -4.28 -9.76 -13.01
C ASP A 272 -4.59 -9.68 -14.50
N ARG A 273 -5.75 -10.19 -14.94
CA ARG A 273 -6.21 -10.06 -16.32
C ARG A 273 -6.63 -8.63 -16.65
N ALA A 274 -7.46 -8.02 -15.79
CA ALA A 274 -7.90 -6.64 -15.97
C ALA A 274 -6.72 -5.66 -15.97
N GLU A 275 -5.78 -5.84 -15.05
CA GLU A 275 -4.56 -5.02 -14.98
C GLU A 275 -3.68 -5.19 -16.21
N SER A 276 -3.49 -6.43 -16.67
CA SER A 276 -2.73 -6.71 -17.89
C SER A 276 -3.33 -6.01 -19.11
N ASN A 277 -4.66 -6.08 -19.25
CA ASN A 277 -5.37 -5.43 -20.34
C ASN A 277 -5.23 -3.89 -20.24
N GLY A 278 -5.42 -3.31 -19.07
CA GLY A 278 -5.30 -1.86 -18.87
C GLY A 278 -3.89 -1.34 -19.16
N VAL A 279 -2.86 -2.05 -18.70
CA VAL A 279 -1.46 -1.70 -18.98
C VAL A 279 -1.14 -1.76 -20.48
N ARG A 280 -1.64 -2.81 -21.18
CA ARG A 280 -1.47 -2.92 -22.63
C ARG A 280 -2.24 -1.84 -23.41
N LEU A 281 -3.43 -1.44 -22.95
CA LEU A 281 -4.18 -0.33 -23.55
C LEU A 281 -3.41 1.00 -23.44
N LEU A 282 -2.72 1.24 -22.32
CA LEU A 282 -1.95 2.47 -22.11
C LEU A 282 -0.65 2.48 -22.90
N PHE A 283 0.14 1.40 -22.84
CA PHE A 283 1.52 1.38 -23.34
C PHE A 283 1.68 0.68 -24.70
N GLY A 284 0.66 -0.08 -25.17
CA GLY A 284 0.77 -0.90 -26.37
C GLY A 284 1.89 -1.93 -26.25
N ASP A 285 2.73 -2.00 -27.28
CA ASP A 285 3.89 -2.92 -27.31
C ASP A 285 5.14 -2.31 -26.63
N ALA A 286 5.14 -1.03 -26.30
CA ALA A 286 6.26 -0.31 -25.69
C ALA A 286 6.15 -0.32 -24.15
N LEU A 287 6.05 -1.50 -23.56
CA LEU A 287 5.95 -1.66 -22.10
C LEU A 287 7.23 -1.18 -21.41
N PRO A 288 7.12 -0.29 -20.40
CA PRO A 288 8.26 -0.01 -19.52
C PRO A 288 8.57 -1.22 -18.64
N PRO A 289 9.70 -1.23 -17.94
CA PRO A 289 9.94 -2.20 -16.87
C PRO A 289 8.76 -2.31 -15.91
N LEU A 290 8.44 -3.54 -15.49
CA LEU A 290 7.31 -3.85 -14.63
C LEU A 290 7.80 -4.49 -13.33
N CYS A 291 7.19 -4.16 -12.20
CA CYS A 291 7.47 -4.84 -10.93
C CYS A 291 6.21 -5.10 -10.11
N VAL A 292 6.29 -6.09 -9.23
CA VAL A 292 5.30 -6.42 -8.20
C VAL A 292 5.99 -6.50 -6.86
N LEU A 293 5.31 -6.10 -5.77
CA LEU A 293 5.87 -6.12 -4.42
C LEU A 293 5.14 -7.07 -3.47
N LYS A 294 3.91 -7.46 -3.81
CA LYS A 294 3.10 -8.35 -2.97
C LYS A 294 3.72 -9.74 -2.70
N PRO A 295 4.54 -10.34 -3.58
CA PRO A 295 5.26 -11.58 -3.24
C PRO A 295 6.16 -11.48 -2.01
N TRP A 296 6.54 -10.25 -1.61
CA TRP A 296 7.41 -9.97 -0.46
C TRP A 296 6.66 -9.39 0.75
N LEU A 297 5.57 -8.64 0.51
CA LEU A 297 4.80 -7.98 1.58
C LEU A 297 3.53 -8.73 1.96
N GLY A 298 3.01 -9.59 1.07
CA GLY A 298 1.62 -9.97 1.10
C GLY A 298 0.72 -8.86 0.58
N HIS A 299 -0.57 -9.13 0.50
CA HIS A 299 -1.55 -8.09 0.27
C HIS A 299 -1.91 -7.41 1.60
N THR A 300 -1.33 -6.26 1.85
CA THR A 300 -1.51 -5.48 3.08
C THR A 300 -2.74 -4.57 3.03
N LEU A 301 -3.78 -4.96 2.31
CA LEU A 301 -5.10 -4.33 2.22
C LEU A 301 -5.02 -2.80 2.12
N GLY A 302 -5.64 -2.06 3.04
CA GLY A 302 -5.64 -0.59 3.04
C GLY A 302 -4.26 0.05 3.20
N ALA A 303 -3.29 -0.65 3.79
CA ALA A 303 -1.93 -0.15 3.93
C ALA A 303 -1.07 -0.30 2.66
N CYS A 304 -1.49 -1.11 1.66
CA CYS A 304 -0.64 -1.41 0.50
C CYS A 304 -0.24 -0.16 -0.30
N GLY A 305 -1.10 0.86 -0.35
CA GLY A 305 -0.81 2.12 -1.04
C GLY A 305 0.44 2.83 -0.52
N LEU A 306 0.65 2.81 0.78
CA LEU A 306 1.80 3.47 1.41
C LEU A 306 2.97 2.51 1.61
N SER A 307 2.74 1.29 2.10
CA SER A 307 3.80 0.30 2.33
C SER A 307 4.57 -0.03 1.04
N GLU A 308 3.85 -0.28 -0.05
CA GLU A 308 4.46 -0.56 -1.35
C GLU A 308 5.13 0.69 -1.95
N THR A 309 4.56 1.89 -1.78
CA THR A 309 5.17 3.14 -2.26
C THR A 309 6.50 3.41 -1.57
N LEU A 310 6.56 3.34 -0.24
CA LEU A 310 7.80 3.57 0.51
C LEU A 310 8.87 2.54 0.17
N LEU A 311 8.47 1.26 0.12
CA LEU A 311 9.40 0.18 -0.23
C LEU A 311 9.92 0.33 -1.66
N LEU A 312 9.05 0.69 -2.62
CA LEU A 312 9.43 0.94 -4.01
C LEU A 312 10.51 2.02 -4.13
N VAL A 313 10.22 3.23 -3.63
CA VAL A 313 11.15 4.36 -3.78
C VAL A 313 12.47 4.13 -3.07
N LYS A 314 12.49 3.34 -1.97
CA LYS A 314 13.71 3.00 -1.25
C LYS A 314 14.54 1.90 -1.93
N SER A 315 13.92 1.12 -2.84
CA SER A 315 14.55 -0.08 -3.42
C SER A 315 14.82 0.01 -4.93
N LEU A 316 14.69 1.19 -5.56
CA LEU A 316 14.83 1.36 -7.02
C LEU A 316 16.20 0.95 -7.56
N ASP A 317 17.24 0.97 -6.74
CA ASP A 317 18.60 0.57 -7.14
C ASP A 317 18.67 -0.94 -7.48
N LYS A 318 17.79 -1.75 -6.89
CA LYS A 318 17.68 -3.17 -7.19
C LYS A 318 16.31 -3.70 -6.77
N LEU A 319 15.38 -3.80 -7.70
CA LEU A 319 14.11 -4.49 -7.51
C LEU A 319 14.28 -5.96 -7.91
N PRO A 320 13.93 -6.93 -7.06
CA PRO A 320 14.09 -8.33 -7.39
C PRO A 320 13.16 -8.72 -8.54
N GLY A 321 13.63 -9.61 -9.41
CA GLY A 321 12.81 -10.25 -10.40
C GLY A 321 11.88 -11.31 -9.80
N VAL A 322 10.95 -11.78 -10.60
CA VAL A 322 10.12 -12.95 -10.29
C VAL A 322 10.60 -14.13 -11.12
N ASP A 323 10.59 -15.31 -10.55
CA ASP A 323 11.12 -16.53 -11.15
C ASP A 323 10.18 -17.17 -12.18
N TYR A 324 9.29 -16.38 -12.75
CA TYR A 324 8.30 -16.81 -13.73
C TYR A 324 7.97 -15.70 -14.72
N ALA A 325 7.53 -16.09 -15.91
CA ALA A 325 6.94 -15.21 -16.91
C ALA A 325 5.70 -15.88 -17.51
N ASP A 326 4.68 -15.09 -17.81
CA ASP A 326 3.52 -15.49 -18.60
C ASP A 326 3.31 -14.45 -19.69
N GLU A 327 3.67 -14.81 -20.93
CA GLU A 327 3.51 -13.91 -22.09
C GLU A 327 2.03 -13.60 -22.40
N ALA A 328 1.10 -14.44 -21.95
CA ALA A 328 -0.33 -14.18 -22.12
C ALA A 328 -0.84 -13.05 -21.21
N LEU A 329 -0.18 -12.80 -20.10
CA LEU A 329 -0.45 -11.67 -19.20
C LEU A 329 0.57 -10.54 -19.39
N LEU A 330 1.42 -10.26 -18.40
CA LEU A 330 2.45 -9.23 -18.50
C LEU A 330 3.85 -9.84 -18.36
N PRO A 331 4.83 -9.42 -19.18
CA PRO A 331 6.18 -9.94 -19.14
C PRO A 331 6.95 -9.37 -17.94
N LEU A 332 6.82 -9.99 -16.77
CA LEU A 332 7.64 -9.64 -15.61
C LEU A 332 9.04 -10.22 -15.80
N SER A 333 10.05 -9.46 -15.41
CA SER A 333 11.44 -9.93 -15.49
C SER A 333 11.77 -10.94 -14.41
N ALA A 334 12.44 -12.01 -14.78
CA ALA A 334 13.07 -12.94 -13.83
C ALA A 334 14.35 -12.34 -13.21
N GLU A 335 15.03 -11.48 -13.95
CA GLU A 335 16.23 -10.80 -13.47
C GLU A 335 15.89 -9.53 -12.66
N PRO A 336 16.72 -9.16 -11.69
CA PRO A 336 16.54 -7.92 -10.98
C PRO A 336 16.54 -6.71 -11.91
N THR A 337 15.64 -5.77 -11.65
CA THR A 337 15.53 -4.51 -12.39
C THR A 337 16.18 -3.38 -11.60
N CYS A 338 17.07 -2.62 -12.25
CA CYS A 338 17.61 -1.37 -11.74
C CYS A 338 16.93 -0.22 -12.49
N VAL A 339 16.42 0.75 -11.76
CA VAL A 339 15.74 1.91 -12.34
C VAL A 339 16.58 3.16 -12.08
N ALA A 340 16.77 3.98 -13.09
CA ALA A 340 17.49 5.23 -12.94
C ALA A 340 16.86 6.08 -11.83
N ALA A 341 17.70 6.76 -11.08
CA ALA A 341 17.29 7.44 -9.86
C ALA A 341 16.25 8.54 -10.09
N ASP A 342 16.26 9.16 -11.26
CA ASP A 342 15.35 10.22 -11.70
C ASP A 342 14.15 9.72 -12.52
N SER A 343 14.00 8.41 -12.68
CA SER A 343 12.90 7.82 -13.43
C SER A 343 11.54 8.19 -12.85
N LEU A 344 10.57 8.38 -13.74
CA LEU A 344 9.17 8.51 -13.38
C LEU A 344 8.56 7.12 -13.14
N LEU A 345 7.83 7.00 -12.08
CA LEU A 345 7.21 5.76 -11.63
C LEU A 345 5.70 5.90 -11.70
N LEU A 346 5.02 4.89 -12.25
CA LEU A 346 3.58 4.76 -12.18
C LEU A 346 3.23 3.62 -11.21
N ALA A 347 2.60 3.91 -10.08
CA ALA A 347 2.25 2.92 -9.08
C ALA A 347 0.73 2.71 -9.04
N ASN A 348 0.30 1.47 -9.28
CA ASN A 348 -1.09 1.07 -9.37
C ASN A 348 -1.58 0.38 -8.09
N PHE A 349 -2.80 0.72 -7.68
CA PHE A 349 -3.50 0.17 -6.53
C PHE A 349 -4.97 0.00 -6.90
N PHE A 350 -5.49 -1.21 -6.82
CA PHE A 350 -6.87 -1.52 -7.17
C PHE A 350 -7.56 -2.22 -6.01
N GLY A 351 -8.77 -1.82 -5.70
CA GLY A 351 -9.47 -2.25 -4.51
C GLY A 351 -10.83 -2.88 -4.80
N PHE A 352 -11.25 -3.75 -3.91
CA PHE A 352 -12.62 -4.21 -3.87
C PHE A 352 -13.59 -3.03 -3.81
N GLY A 353 -14.78 -3.19 -4.38
CA GLY A 353 -15.72 -2.08 -4.59
C GLY A 353 -15.39 -1.23 -5.82
N GLY A 354 -14.42 -1.66 -6.64
CA GLY A 354 -14.01 -0.99 -7.87
C GLY A 354 -13.15 0.25 -7.67
N ASN A 355 -12.70 0.56 -6.46
CA ASN A 355 -11.87 1.74 -6.21
C ASN A 355 -10.47 1.51 -6.78
N ASN A 356 -10.13 2.21 -7.85
CA ASN A 356 -8.84 2.12 -8.53
C ASN A 356 -8.07 3.44 -8.37
N ALA A 357 -6.79 3.35 -8.03
CA ALA A 357 -5.92 4.50 -7.87
C ALA A 357 -4.58 4.26 -8.55
N SER A 358 -4.03 5.31 -9.17
CA SER A 358 -2.69 5.33 -9.74
C SER A 358 -1.96 6.59 -9.28
N LEU A 359 -0.70 6.44 -8.88
CA LEU A 359 0.19 7.51 -8.41
C LEU A 359 1.34 7.68 -9.38
N VAL A 360 1.72 8.92 -9.68
CA VAL A 360 2.93 9.25 -10.44
C VAL A 360 3.95 9.80 -9.46
N LEU A 361 5.09 9.12 -9.35
CA LEU A 361 6.12 9.38 -8.37
C LEU A 361 7.47 9.57 -9.04
N GLN A 362 8.38 10.24 -8.36
CA GLN A 362 9.80 10.33 -8.70
C GLN A 362 10.62 10.26 -7.42
N ARG A 363 11.65 9.39 -7.37
CA ARG A 363 12.58 9.38 -6.24
C ARG A 363 13.34 10.70 -6.16
N CYS A 364 13.54 11.22 -4.98
CA CYS A 364 14.45 12.34 -4.79
C CYS A 364 15.89 11.81 -4.73
N THR A 365 16.76 12.39 -5.58
CA THR A 365 18.19 12.17 -5.55
C THR A 365 18.78 13.36 -4.80
N GLY A 366 19.04 13.25 -3.53
CA GLY A 366 19.77 14.28 -2.82
C GLY A 366 21.28 14.12 -3.04
N GLU A 367 22.01 15.21 -3.25
CA GLU A 367 23.44 15.23 -3.01
C GLU A 367 23.77 15.00 -1.51
N ASN A 368 22.72 14.82 -0.66
CA ASN A 368 22.77 14.64 0.79
C ASN A 368 21.70 13.66 1.29
N ALA A 369 21.54 12.48 0.66
CA ALA A 369 20.69 11.41 1.21
C ALA A 369 21.52 10.37 1.97
#